data_da2152277b105fe5cbf8eda4be81ca51
#
_entry.id   da2152277b105fe5cbf8eda4be81ca51
#
_cell.length_a   1.000
_cell.length_b   1.000
_cell.length_c   1.000
_cell.angle_alpha   90.00
_cell.angle_beta   90.00
_cell.angle_gamma   90.00
#
_symmetry.space_group_name_H-M   'P 1'
#
loop_
_entity.id
_entity.type
_entity.pdbx_description
1 polymer ?
#
loop_
_entity_poly.entity_id
_entity_poly.type
_entity_poly.pdbx_seq_one_letter_code
_entity_poly.pdbx_strand_id
1 'polypeptide(L)'
;MASTTWKLEALEAFTGGLNLRSDQFNLAGNESPDLLNVLVDPRGGIRQRDGVDRRNLTALSADIQGIWALHTDSGTNQVMVNYSTKVAHSATSNFTDLTGITSRTDGSRVYGVTMNNVAYGVSYDQVCFRW
;
A
#
# COMPACT_ATOMS: atom_id res chain seq x y z
N MET A 1 -34.14 25.44 -39.33
CA MET A 1 -33.85 24.55 -38.18
C MET A 1 -32.48 23.92 -38.41
N ALA A 2 -31.51 24.21 -37.55
CA ALA A 2 -30.19 23.60 -37.67
C ALA A 2 -30.27 22.14 -37.19
N SER A 3 -29.92 21.19 -38.06
CA SER A 3 -29.82 19.79 -37.72
C SER A 3 -28.57 19.60 -36.82
N THR A 4 -28.76 19.30 -35.56
CA THR A 4 -27.66 18.96 -34.67
C THR A 4 -27.25 17.55 -35.01
N THR A 5 -26.20 17.38 -35.81
CA THR A 5 -25.63 16.09 -36.11
C THR A 5 -24.74 15.72 -34.94
N TRP A 6 -25.16 14.77 -34.10
CA TRP A 6 -24.34 14.20 -33.06
C TRP A 6 -23.23 13.37 -33.71
N LYS A 7 -21.99 13.78 -33.53
CA LYS A 7 -20.83 12.99 -33.96
C LYS A 7 -20.48 12.03 -32.81
N LEU A 8 -20.71 10.76 -33.03
CA LEU A 8 -20.27 9.73 -32.09
C LEU A 8 -18.75 9.56 -32.28
N GLU A 9 -17.97 10.04 -31.35
CA GLU A 9 -16.55 9.73 -31.29
C GLU A 9 -16.36 8.45 -30.46
N ALA A 10 -15.88 7.39 -31.10
CA ALA A 10 -15.52 6.18 -30.39
C ALA A 10 -14.15 6.37 -29.72
N LEU A 11 -14.10 6.25 -28.41
CA LEU A 11 -12.85 6.15 -27.65
C LEU A 11 -12.28 4.75 -27.87
N GLU A 12 -11.22 4.63 -28.66
CA GLU A 12 -10.64 3.34 -29.01
C GLU A 12 -9.71 2.77 -27.96
N ALA A 13 -9.02 3.63 -27.20
CA ALA A 13 -8.09 3.19 -26.14
C ALA A 13 -7.69 4.36 -25.22
N PHE A 14 -7.34 4.05 -23.96
CA PHE A 14 -6.81 5.01 -22.98
C PHE A 14 -5.29 4.87 -22.79
N THR A 15 -4.56 4.65 -23.87
CA THR A 15 -3.10 4.41 -23.81
C THR A 15 -2.30 5.62 -23.36
N GLY A 16 -2.85 6.83 -23.47
CA GLY A 16 -2.23 8.07 -22.97
C GLY A 16 -2.32 8.23 -21.45
N GLY A 17 -3.29 7.56 -20.82
CA GLY A 17 -3.44 7.57 -19.36
C GLY A 17 -3.84 8.92 -18.78
N LEU A 18 -3.34 9.22 -17.58
CA LEU A 18 -3.59 10.46 -16.86
C LEU A 18 -2.63 11.57 -17.32
N ASN A 19 -3.17 12.65 -17.87
CA ASN A 19 -2.37 13.83 -18.24
C ASN A 19 -2.83 15.05 -17.44
N LEU A 20 -2.01 15.46 -16.47
CA LEU A 20 -2.22 16.64 -15.62
C LEU A 20 -1.47 17.88 -16.10
N ARG A 21 -0.74 17.79 -17.22
CA ARG A 21 0.09 18.90 -17.73
C ARG A 21 -0.62 19.73 -18.79
N SER A 22 -1.46 19.09 -19.59
CA SER A 22 -2.19 19.76 -20.66
C SER A 22 -3.48 20.35 -20.14
N ASP A 23 -3.87 21.47 -20.73
CA ASP A 23 -5.22 22.00 -20.54
C ASP A 23 -6.23 20.95 -21.03
N GLN A 24 -7.32 20.78 -20.32
CA GLN A 24 -8.35 19.80 -20.65
C GLN A 24 -8.93 19.95 -22.09
N PHE A 25 -8.79 21.12 -22.70
CA PHE A 25 -9.20 21.35 -24.10
C PHE A 25 -8.14 20.89 -25.12
N ASN A 26 -6.91 20.62 -24.66
CA ASN A 26 -5.78 20.19 -25.50
C ASN A 26 -5.35 18.74 -25.22
N LEU A 27 -6.18 17.97 -24.53
CA LEU A 27 -5.92 16.56 -24.30
C LEU A 27 -6.08 15.75 -25.57
N ALA A 28 -5.20 14.80 -25.78
CA ALA A 28 -5.40 13.81 -26.83
C ALA A 28 -6.61 12.91 -26.50
N GLY A 29 -7.29 12.41 -27.52
CA GLY A 29 -8.51 11.60 -27.33
C GLY A 29 -8.31 10.30 -26.54
N ASN A 30 -7.05 9.88 -26.30
CA ASN A 30 -6.66 8.70 -25.51
C ASN A 30 -6.13 9.06 -24.12
N GLU A 31 -6.23 10.31 -23.71
CA GLU A 31 -5.81 10.81 -22.40
C GLU A 31 -7.00 11.26 -21.56
N SER A 32 -6.84 11.28 -20.26
CA SER A 32 -7.83 11.81 -19.31
C SER A 32 -7.22 12.80 -18.34
N PRO A 33 -7.90 13.91 -18.01
CA PRO A 33 -7.47 14.84 -17.00
C PRO A 33 -7.68 14.32 -15.57
N ASP A 34 -8.53 13.31 -15.41
CA ASP A 34 -8.85 12.71 -14.11
C ASP A 34 -9.08 11.20 -14.25
N LEU A 35 -8.36 10.42 -13.46
CA LEU A 35 -8.49 8.98 -13.37
C LEU A 35 -8.53 8.59 -11.90
N LEU A 36 -9.71 8.28 -11.38
CA LEU A 36 -9.90 7.89 -9.99
C LEU A 36 -10.25 6.40 -9.89
N ASN A 37 -9.47 5.68 -9.10
CA ASN A 37 -9.72 4.26 -8.77
C ASN A 37 -9.79 3.32 -9.98
N VAL A 38 -9.03 3.63 -11.01
CA VAL A 38 -8.93 2.83 -12.24
C VAL A 38 -7.49 2.41 -12.52
N LEU A 39 -7.35 1.30 -13.24
CA LEU A 39 -6.10 0.83 -13.82
C LEU A 39 -6.26 0.85 -15.34
N VAL A 40 -5.26 1.39 -16.01
CA VAL A 40 -5.18 1.35 -17.48
C VAL A 40 -4.40 0.10 -17.86
N ASP A 41 -5.01 -0.77 -18.65
CA ASP A 41 -4.36 -1.95 -19.21
C ASP A 41 -3.39 -1.53 -20.32
N PRO A 42 -2.23 -2.20 -20.49
CA PRO A 42 -1.31 -1.93 -21.61
C PRO A 42 -1.95 -2.00 -22.99
N ARG A 43 -3.08 -2.68 -23.14
CA ARG A 43 -3.87 -2.77 -24.36
C ARG A 43 -4.85 -1.60 -24.53
N GLY A 44 -4.85 -0.64 -23.60
CA GLY A 44 -5.70 0.55 -23.62
C GLY A 44 -7.10 0.38 -23.02
N GLY A 45 -7.39 -0.77 -22.43
CA GLY A 45 -8.60 -0.98 -21.64
C GLY A 45 -8.53 -0.26 -20.29
N ILE A 46 -9.69 0.09 -19.74
CA ILE A 46 -9.82 0.61 -18.37
C ILE A 46 -10.55 -0.42 -17.54
N ARG A 47 -10.00 -0.73 -16.35
CA ARG A 47 -10.68 -1.54 -15.35
C ARG A 47 -10.68 -0.84 -14.00
N GLN A 48 -11.67 -1.13 -13.19
CA GLN A 48 -11.66 -0.69 -11.79
C GLN A 48 -10.46 -1.30 -11.09
N ARG A 49 -9.80 -0.51 -10.25
CA ARG A 49 -8.76 -1.02 -9.35
C ARG A 49 -9.38 -2.06 -8.42
N ASP A 50 -8.66 -3.15 -8.22
CA ASP A 50 -9.09 -4.18 -7.29
C ASP A 50 -9.21 -3.58 -5.87
N GLY A 51 -10.22 -4.00 -5.14
CA GLY A 51 -10.40 -3.61 -3.75
C GLY A 51 -9.21 -4.05 -2.89
N VAL A 52 -9.00 -3.35 -1.80
CA VAL A 52 -7.99 -3.71 -0.79
C VAL A 52 -8.73 -4.15 0.46
N ASP A 53 -8.58 -5.41 0.82
CA ASP A 53 -9.11 -5.92 2.07
C ASP A 53 -8.24 -5.51 3.25
N ARG A 54 -8.90 -5.14 4.34
CA ARG A 54 -8.20 -4.83 5.57
C ARG A 54 -7.65 -6.12 6.18
N ARG A 55 -6.31 -6.23 6.26
CA ARG A 55 -5.66 -7.37 6.92
C ARG A 55 -5.92 -7.42 8.42
N ASN A 56 -5.93 -6.26 9.07
CA ASN A 56 -6.20 -6.14 10.50
C ASN A 56 -7.63 -5.71 10.74
N LEU A 57 -8.44 -6.56 11.38
CA LEU A 57 -9.85 -6.28 11.67
C LEU A 57 -10.00 -5.23 12.77
N THR A 58 -9.06 -5.19 13.72
CA THR A 58 -9.03 -4.22 14.81
C THR A 58 -8.00 -3.14 14.50
N ALA A 59 -8.39 -1.88 14.55
CA ALA A 59 -7.47 -0.78 14.34
C ALA A 59 -6.35 -0.81 15.40
N LEU A 60 -5.12 -0.54 14.96
CA LEU A 60 -4.01 -0.29 15.87
C LEU A 60 -4.24 1.06 16.58
N SER A 61 -3.73 1.18 17.81
CA SER A 61 -3.96 2.37 18.63
C SER A 61 -3.16 3.61 18.21
N ALA A 62 -2.25 3.46 17.26
CA ALA A 62 -1.40 4.53 16.75
C ALA A 62 -0.95 4.25 15.31
N ASP A 63 -0.31 5.23 14.69
CA ASP A 63 0.24 5.13 13.34
C ASP A 63 1.33 4.09 13.24
N ILE A 64 1.38 3.42 12.09
CA ILE A 64 2.43 2.45 11.77
C ILE A 64 3.69 3.20 11.38
N GLN A 65 4.78 2.94 12.12
CA GLN A 65 6.08 3.57 11.95
C GLN A 65 7.10 2.67 11.26
N GLY A 66 6.77 1.39 11.10
CA GLY A 66 7.59 0.42 10.39
C GLY A 66 6.81 -0.85 10.10
N ILE A 67 7.11 -1.47 8.96
CA ILE A 67 6.53 -2.74 8.54
C ILE A 67 7.59 -3.58 7.85
N TRP A 68 7.65 -4.86 8.18
CA TRP A 68 8.52 -5.83 7.51
C TRP A 68 7.92 -7.24 7.60
N ALA A 69 8.52 -8.19 6.91
CA ALA A 69 8.07 -9.56 6.92
C ALA A 69 9.02 -10.44 7.74
N LEU A 70 8.46 -11.36 8.54
CA LEU A 70 9.18 -12.49 9.10
C LEU A 70 8.90 -13.70 8.19
N HIS A 71 9.97 -14.23 7.61
CA HIS A 71 9.93 -15.45 6.83
C HIS A 71 10.52 -16.60 7.63
N THR A 72 9.79 -17.69 7.73
CA THR A 72 10.25 -18.90 8.43
C THR A 72 10.36 -20.07 7.45
N ASP A 73 11.32 -20.95 7.68
CA ASP A 73 11.53 -22.16 6.87
C ASP A 73 10.32 -23.11 6.93
N SER A 74 9.50 -23.00 7.96
CA SER A 74 8.23 -23.73 8.08
C SER A 74 7.15 -23.22 7.10
N GLY A 75 7.44 -22.17 6.32
CA GLY A 75 6.51 -21.58 5.37
C GLY A 75 5.50 -20.62 5.98
N THR A 76 5.52 -20.40 7.30
CA THR A 76 4.64 -19.43 7.94
C THR A 76 5.23 -18.04 7.83
N ASN A 77 4.71 -17.25 6.91
CA ASN A 77 5.11 -15.85 6.77
C ASN A 77 4.24 -14.96 7.66
N GLN A 78 4.88 -14.10 8.43
CA GLN A 78 4.20 -13.17 9.31
C GLN A 78 4.53 -11.74 8.90
N VAL A 79 3.57 -10.84 9.10
CA VAL A 79 3.80 -9.40 8.97
C VAL A 79 4.11 -8.86 10.35
N MET A 80 5.21 -8.16 10.45
CA MET A 80 5.64 -7.44 11.64
C MET A 80 5.34 -5.96 11.46
N VAL A 81 4.79 -5.33 12.46
CA VAL A 81 4.51 -3.90 12.47
C VAL A 81 5.06 -3.25 13.72
N ASN A 82 5.56 -2.05 13.54
CA ASN A 82 5.90 -1.15 14.62
C ASN A 82 4.89 -0.02 14.69
N TYR A 83 4.29 0.20 15.85
CA TYR A 83 3.37 1.31 16.09
C TYR A 83 3.49 1.79 17.53
N SER A 84 3.38 3.10 17.76
CA SER A 84 3.66 3.69 19.06
C SER A 84 4.97 3.15 19.67
N THR A 85 4.95 2.66 20.89
CA THR A 85 6.09 2.05 21.60
C THR A 85 6.19 0.54 21.44
N LYS A 86 5.35 -0.07 20.58
CA LYS A 86 5.15 -1.53 20.50
C LYS A 86 5.57 -2.09 19.16
N VAL A 87 5.87 -3.39 19.18
CA VAL A 87 5.97 -4.23 17.97
C VAL A 87 4.90 -5.30 18.05
N ALA A 88 4.22 -5.53 16.96
CA ALA A 88 3.22 -6.58 16.87
C ALA A 88 3.46 -7.45 15.62
N HIS A 89 2.94 -8.65 15.64
CA HIS A 89 3.02 -9.59 14.53
C HIS A 89 1.65 -10.16 14.17
N SER A 90 1.50 -10.58 12.93
CA SER A 90 0.29 -11.27 12.47
C SER A 90 0.61 -12.31 11.42
N ALA A 91 0.22 -13.53 11.67
CA ALA A 91 0.23 -14.60 10.67
C ALA A 91 -1.06 -14.62 9.83
N THR A 92 -2.17 -14.16 10.36
CA THR A 92 -3.50 -14.23 9.74
C THR A 92 -4.18 -12.87 9.62
N SER A 93 -5.07 -12.54 10.55
CA SER A 93 -5.99 -11.40 10.43
C SER A 93 -5.78 -10.27 11.44
N ASN A 94 -5.29 -10.59 12.64
CA ASN A 94 -5.09 -9.58 13.67
C ASN A 94 -3.63 -9.51 14.11
N PHE A 95 -3.21 -8.32 14.50
CA PHE A 95 -1.90 -8.11 15.11
C PHE A 95 -1.95 -8.40 16.60
N THR A 96 -0.93 -9.12 17.06
CA THR A 96 -0.69 -9.43 18.48
C THR A 96 0.60 -8.77 18.91
N ASP A 97 0.56 -8.03 20.00
CA ASP A 97 1.75 -7.36 20.56
C ASP A 97 2.78 -8.38 21.01
N LEU A 98 4.04 -8.12 20.69
CA LEU A 98 5.16 -8.89 21.22
C LEU A 98 5.40 -8.55 22.69
N THR A 99 5.60 -9.59 23.48
CA THR A 99 5.98 -9.46 24.90
C THR A 99 7.49 -9.45 25.07
N GLY A 100 8.00 -8.77 26.09
CA GLY A 100 9.42 -8.76 26.43
C GLY A 100 10.27 -7.78 25.59
N ILE A 101 9.69 -7.03 24.68
CA ILE A 101 10.38 -5.93 24.02
C ILE A 101 10.33 -4.71 24.94
N THR A 102 11.50 -4.15 25.24
CA THR A 102 11.62 -2.96 26.07
C THR A 102 10.87 -1.79 25.44
N SER A 103 10.24 -0.98 26.26
CA SER A 103 9.51 0.21 25.80
C SER A 103 10.42 1.11 24.96
N ARG A 104 9.93 1.54 23.83
CA ARG A 104 10.61 2.44 22.91
C ARG A 104 9.98 3.81 22.96
N THR A 105 10.69 4.81 22.48
CA THR A 105 10.13 6.14 22.30
C THR A 105 9.05 6.11 21.22
N ASP A 106 7.91 6.70 21.48
CA ASP A 106 6.84 6.84 20.51
C ASP A 106 7.33 7.66 19.30
N GLY A 107 6.94 7.27 18.12
CA GLY A 107 7.37 7.90 16.86
C GLY A 107 8.67 7.36 16.28
N SER A 108 9.42 6.53 17.00
CA SER A 108 10.67 5.96 16.49
C SER A 108 10.44 4.92 15.41
N ARG A 109 11.11 5.09 14.27
CA ARG A 109 11.10 4.09 13.19
C ARG A 109 11.88 2.86 13.59
N VAL A 110 11.35 1.70 13.24
CA VAL A 110 12.05 0.41 13.34
C VAL A 110 12.29 -0.15 11.96
N TYR A 111 13.52 -0.55 11.74
CA TYR A 111 13.93 -1.32 10.58
C TYR A 111 14.09 -2.77 10.99
N GLY A 112 13.42 -3.66 10.29
CA GLY A 112 13.43 -5.08 10.61
C GLY A 112 13.95 -5.93 9.47
N VAL A 113 14.60 -7.04 9.83
CA VAL A 113 15.09 -8.05 8.89
C VAL A 113 14.85 -9.43 9.47
N THR A 114 14.61 -10.40 8.61
CA THR A 114 14.55 -11.81 8.98
C THR A 114 15.86 -12.50 8.63
N MET A 115 16.41 -13.24 9.58
CA MET A 115 17.58 -14.06 9.37
C MET A 115 17.45 -15.34 10.22
N ASN A 116 17.60 -16.51 9.59
CA ASN A 116 17.51 -17.81 10.26
C ASN A 116 16.23 -17.99 11.10
N ASN A 117 15.07 -17.68 10.52
CA ASN A 117 13.77 -17.76 11.20
C ASN A 117 13.56 -16.81 12.38
N VAL A 118 14.45 -15.87 12.57
CA VAL A 118 14.40 -14.89 13.65
C VAL A 118 14.19 -13.50 13.06
N ALA A 119 13.26 -12.75 13.63
CA ALA A 119 13.07 -11.34 13.32
C ALA A 119 14.04 -10.50 14.17
N TYR A 120 14.82 -9.68 13.50
CA TYR A 120 15.69 -8.69 14.15
C TYR A 120 15.14 -7.31 13.84
N GLY A 121 15.02 -6.49 14.84
CA GLY A 121 14.61 -5.11 14.70
C GLY A 121 15.60 -4.15 15.32
N VAL A 122 15.84 -3.02 14.67
CA VAL A 122 16.69 -1.95 15.15
C VAL A 122 15.95 -0.61 15.05
N SER A 123 16.06 0.18 16.09
CA SER A 123 15.52 1.53 16.18
C SER A 123 16.65 2.52 16.41
N TYR A 124 16.51 3.75 15.94
CA TYR A 124 17.54 4.78 16.07
C TYR A 124 17.88 5.09 17.53
N ASP A 125 16.91 5.02 18.41
CA ASP A 125 17.00 5.47 19.82
C ASP A 125 17.02 4.32 20.83
N GLN A 126 17.04 3.08 20.38
CA GLN A 126 16.89 1.93 21.24
C GLN A 126 17.72 0.71 20.80
N VAL A 127 17.93 -0.19 21.74
CA VAL A 127 18.66 -1.44 21.56
C VAL A 127 17.97 -2.34 20.52
N CYS A 128 18.78 -3.05 19.74
CA CYS A 128 18.30 -4.09 18.84
C CYS A 128 17.53 -5.15 19.64
N PHE A 129 16.43 -5.62 19.08
CA PHE A 129 15.70 -6.75 19.62
C PHE A 129 15.70 -7.92 18.63
N ARG A 130 15.48 -9.11 19.16
CA ARG A 130 15.24 -10.32 18.38
C ARG A 130 13.97 -11.03 18.87
N TRP A 131 13.28 -11.65 17.99
CA TRP A 131 12.07 -12.45 18.26
C TRP A 131 11.98 -13.65 17.33
#